data_0d5ed5fe0deaa6af34cd23fbfea0a0a0
#
_entry.id   0d5ed5fe0deaa6af34cd23fbfea0a0a0
#
_cell.length_a   1.000
_cell.length_b   1.000
_cell.length_c   1.000
_cell.angle_alpha   90.00
_cell.angle_beta   90.00
_cell.angle_gamma   90.00
#
_symmetry.space_group_name_H-M   'P 1'
#
loop_
_entity.id
_entity.type
_entity.pdbx_description
1 polymer ?
#
loop_
_entity_poly.entity_id
_entity_poly.type
_entity_poly.pdbx_seq_one_letter_code
_entity_poly.pdbx_strand_id
1 'polypeptide(L)'
;MNGYRLSVRGESIGGGKIKIVRINGIDVEFTGEYSTLIVRQIDKPGVVAHITQCLSKEEVNIAFMRLFREDKGATAFTVVESDEQIPEEILAEIQKNEHVQDLMLVQM
;
A
#
# COMPACT_ATOMS: atom_id res chain seq x y z
N MET A 1 12.20 13.94 -6.16
CA MET A 1 11.40 13.11 -6.44
C MET A 1 10.89 12.35 -5.42
N ASN A 2 10.19 11.62 -5.55
CA ASN A 2 9.64 10.95 -4.52
C ASN A 2 9.24 9.67 -5.03
N GLY A 3 8.95 8.71 -4.48
CA GLY A 3 8.66 7.40 -4.93
C GLY A 3 7.21 7.12 -5.15
N TYR A 4 6.44 8.14 -5.51
CA TYR A 4 5.01 7.93 -5.59
C TYR A 4 4.59 7.69 -7.02
N ARG A 5 5.11 6.58 -7.63
CA ARG A 5 4.79 6.31 -8.99
C ARG A 5 4.30 4.91 -9.13
N LEU A 6 3.02 4.73 -9.26
CA LEU A 6 2.41 3.44 -9.56
C LEU A 6 1.49 3.62 -10.75
N SER A 7 1.52 2.64 -11.64
CA SER A 7 0.58 2.61 -12.75
C SER A 7 -0.72 2.04 -12.22
N VAL A 8 -1.75 2.87 -12.09
CA VAL A 8 -2.97 2.49 -11.40
C VAL A 8 -4.17 2.70 -12.30
N ARG A 9 -5.07 1.73 -12.33
CA ARG A 9 -6.34 1.85 -12.99
C ARG A 9 -7.42 1.47 -11.98
N GLY A 10 -8.29 2.42 -11.64
CA GLY A 10 -9.33 2.19 -10.66
C GLY A 10 -10.61 1.70 -11.28
N GLU A 11 -11.28 0.78 -10.61
CA GLU A 11 -12.58 0.26 -11.05
C GLU A 11 -13.44 0.07 -9.82
N SER A 12 -14.74 0.32 -9.98
CA SER A 12 -15.72 0.02 -8.95
C SER A 12 -16.38 -1.29 -9.27
N ILE A 13 -16.57 -2.10 -8.25
CA ILE A 13 -17.33 -3.32 -8.38
C ILE A 13 -18.71 -3.04 -7.82
N GLY A 14 -19.72 -3.61 -8.41
CA GLY A 14 -21.09 -3.39 -8.01
C GLY A 14 -21.27 -3.44 -6.52
N GLY A 15 -22.19 -2.69 -5.96
CA GLY A 15 -22.38 -2.55 -4.54
C GLY A 15 -21.57 -1.44 -3.93
N GLY A 16 -20.53 -1.00 -4.58
CA GLY A 16 -19.83 0.19 -4.23
C GLY A 16 -18.98 0.15 -2.98
N LYS A 17 -18.84 -1.00 -2.35
CA LYS A 17 -18.09 -1.07 -1.12
C LYS A 17 -16.65 -1.49 -1.30
N ILE A 18 -16.39 -2.28 -2.33
CA ILE A 18 -15.04 -2.74 -2.60
C ILE A 18 -14.61 -2.16 -3.92
N LYS A 19 -13.42 -1.63 -3.95
CA LYS A 19 -12.82 -1.11 -5.17
C LYS A 19 -11.69 -2.00 -5.59
N ILE A 20 -11.58 -2.22 -6.88
CA ILE A 20 -10.44 -2.92 -7.43
C ILE A 20 -9.62 -1.91 -8.22
N VAL A 21 -8.33 -1.93 -7.96
CA VAL A 21 -7.37 -1.11 -8.66
C VAL A 21 -6.38 -2.05 -9.32
N ARG A 22 -6.16 -1.88 -10.61
CA ARG A 22 -5.16 -2.68 -11.29
C ARG A 22 -3.84 -1.94 -11.29
N ILE A 23 -2.84 -2.53 -10.66
CA ILE A 23 -1.53 -1.94 -10.53
C ILE A 23 -0.54 -2.85 -11.22
N ASN A 24 0.03 -2.39 -12.33
CA ASN A 24 1.00 -3.16 -13.11
C ASN A 24 0.47 -4.56 -13.44
N GLY A 25 -0.83 -4.65 -13.77
CA GLY A 25 -1.45 -5.90 -14.17
C GLY A 25 -1.99 -6.75 -13.04
N ILE A 26 -1.84 -6.30 -11.80
CA ILE A 26 -2.33 -7.05 -10.64
C ILE A 26 -3.56 -6.35 -10.08
N ASP A 27 -4.61 -7.10 -9.82
CA ASP A 27 -5.81 -6.54 -9.20
C ASP A 27 -5.61 -6.44 -7.70
N VAL A 28 -5.80 -5.24 -7.18
CA VAL A 28 -5.64 -4.93 -5.76
C VAL A 28 -6.96 -4.38 -5.26
N GLU A 29 -7.47 -4.94 -4.17
CA GLU A 29 -8.78 -4.57 -3.63
C GLU A 29 -8.64 -3.71 -2.39
N PHE A 30 -9.51 -2.72 -2.24
CA PHE A 30 -9.60 -1.95 -1.01
C PHE A 30 -11.00 -1.36 -0.92
N THR A 31 -11.39 -0.95 0.30
CA THR A 31 -12.77 -0.52 0.53
C THR A 31 -13.04 0.89 0.05
N GLY A 32 -12.03 1.72 0.04
CA GLY A 32 -12.21 3.14 -0.30
C GLY A 32 -12.77 3.96 0.83
N GLU A 33 -12.99 3.37 2.01
CA GLU A 33 -13.53 4.09 3.15
C GLU A 33 -12.44 4.67 4.05
N TYR A 34 -11.21 4.24 3.86
CA TYR A 34 -10.09 4.60 4.71
C TYR A 34 -8.97 5.18 3.89
N SER A 35 -8.06 5.87 4.56
CA SER A 35 -6.80 6.23 3.92
C SER A 35 -6.09 4.95 3.53
N THR A 36 -5.61 4.89 2.30
CA THR A 36 -5.04 3.66 1.77
C THR A 36 -3.63 3.91 1.27
N LEU A 37 -2.71 3.10 1.76
CA LEU A 37 -1.33 3.13 1.33
C LEU A 37 -1.06 1.87 0.52
N ILE A 38 -0.53 2.05 -0.68
CA ILE A 38 -0.17 0.93 -1.55
C ILE A 38 1.34 0.98 -1.76
N VAL A 39 2.02 -0.10 -1.41
CA VAL A 39 3.47 -0.20 -1.51
C VAL A 39 3.81 -1.31 -2.49
N ARG A 40 4.56 -0.97 -3.53
CA ARG A 40 5.11 -1.98 -4.43
C ARG A 40 6.52 -2.30 -3.96
N GLN A 41 6.79 -3.57 -3.75
CA GLN A 41 8.02 -3.98 -3.11
C GLN A 41 8.52 -5.30 -3.68
N ILE A 42 9.78 -5.58 -3.43
CA ILE A 42 10.32 -6.92 -3.67
C ILE A 42 9.82 -7.81 -2.54
N ASP A 43 9.33 -8.99 -2.88
CA ASP A 43 8.73 -9.90 -1.90
C ASP A 43 9.84 -10.56 -1.07
N LYS A 44 10.30 -9.85 -0.05
CA LYS A 44 11.38 -10.29 0.83
C LYS A 44 10.95 -10.20 2.28
N PRO A 45 11.52 -11.03 3.15
CA PRO A 45 11.23 -10.92 4.57
C PRO A 45 11.59 -9.55 5.10
N GLY A 46 10.82 -9.07 6.03
CA GLY A 46 11.11 -7.81 6.71
C GLY A 46 10.51 -6.58 6.09
N VAL A 47 10.06 -6.64 4.83
CA VAL A 47 9.49 -5.45 4.20
C VAL A 47 8.16 -5.07 4.85
N VAL A 48 7.28 -6.05 5.05
CA VAL A 48 6.00 -5.79 5.69
C VAL A 48 6.21 -5.31 7.12
N ALA A 49 7.18 -5.91 7.82
CA ALA A 49 7.49 -5.48 9.19
C ALA A 49 7.97 -4.02 9.21
N HIS A 50 8.78 -3.63 8.23
CA HIS A 50 9.24 -2.26 8.13
C HIS A 50 8.07 -1.30 7.91
N ILE A 51 7.15 -1.67 7.02
CA ILE A 51 5.99 -0.83 6.72
C ILE A 51 5.13 -0.65 7.97
N THR A 52 4.82 -1.75 8.65
CA THR A 52 3.97 -1.66 9.83
C THR A 52 4.66 -0.93 10.96
N GLN A 53 5.97 -1.06 11.08
CA GLN A 53 6.71 -0.35 12.11
C GLN A 53 6.68 1.16 11.87
N CYS A 54 6.82 1.59 10.62
CA CYS A 54 6.74 3.01 10.29
C CYS A 54 5.37 3.57 10.67
N LEU A 55 4.30 2.83 10.37
CA LEU A 55 2.97 3.27 10.71
C LEU A 55 2.75 3.31 12.22
N SER A 56 3.26 2.31 12.92
CA SER A 56 3.11 2.23 14.37
C SER A 56 3.81 3.38 15.07
N LYS A 57 4.97 3.78 14.58
CA LYS A 57 5.71 4.89 15.18
C LYS A 57 4.91 6.19 15.13
N GLU A 58 4.07 6.36 14.14
CA GLU A 58 3.25 7.56 14.00
C GLU A 58 1.86 7.33 14.56
N GLU A 59 1.65 6.23 15.29
CA GLU A 59 0.40 5.90 15.93
C GLU A 59 -0.76 5.80 14.95
N VAL A 60 -0.48 5.33 13.75
CA VAL A 60 -1.52 5.10 12.77
C VAL A 60 -2.11 3.71 13.00
N ASN A 61 -3.40 3.65 13.22
CA ASN A 61 -4.07 2.39 13.49
C ASN A 61 -4.47 1.75 12.17
N ILE A 62 -3.99 0.53 11.96
CA ILE A 62 -4.26 -0.20 10.73
C ILE A 62 -5.59 -0.90 10.85
N ALA A 63 -6.53 -0.55 9.96
CA ALA A 63 -7.83 -1.21 9.93
C ALA A 63 -7.75 -2.52 9.15
N PHE A 64 -7.10 -2.49 7.99
CA PHE A 64 -6.92 -3.67 7.16
C PHE A 64 -5.54 -3.64 6.52
N MET A 65 -5.00 -4.83 6.27
CA MET A 65 -3.76 -4.95 5.54
C MET A 65 -3.82 -6.20 4.69
N ARG A 66 -3.42 -6.08 3.44
CA ARG A 66 -3.41 -7.20 2.52
C ARG A 66 -2.12 -7.21 1.74
N LEU A 67 -1.67 -8.41 1.40
CA LEU A 67 -0.48 -8.59 0.59
C LEU A 67 -0.88 -9.32 -0.69
N PHE A 68 -0.55 -8.73 -1.81
CA PHE A 68 -0.82 -9.31 -3.13
C PHE A 68 0.51 -9.66 -3.77
N ARG A 69 0.68 -10.91 -4.11
CA ARG A 69 1.96 -11.40 -4.64
C ARG A 69 1.79 -11.75 -6.10
N GLU A 70 2.76 -11.32 -6.91
CA GLU A 70 2.78 -11.70 -8.29
C GLU A 70 3.42 -13.07 -8.41
N ASP A 71 4.64 -13.18 -7.91
CA ASP A 71 5.38 -14.43 -7.87
C ASP A 71 6.17 -14.48 -6.60
N LYS A 72 6.42 -15.68 -6.13
CA LYS A 72 7.20 -15.88 -4.94
C LYS A 72 8.61 -15.31 -5.16
N GLY A 73 9.04 -14.43 -4.28
CA GLY A 73 10.35 -13.83 -4.37
C GLY A 73 10.48 -12.71 -5.39
N ALA A 74 9.37 -12.33 -6.00
CA ALA A 74 9.37 -11.25 -6.99
C ALA A 74 8.61 -10.06 -6.43
N THR A 75 7.82 -9.40 -7.25
CA THR A 75 7.10 -8.19 -6.86
C THR A 75 5.86 -8.51 -6.05
N ALA A 76 5.62 -7.73 -5.02
CA ALA A 76 4.41 -7.83 -4.23
C ALA A 76 3.88 -6.43 -3.96
N PHE A 77 2.61 -6.36 -3.59
CA PHE A 77 1.96 -5.11 -3.22
C PHE A 77 1.38 -5.26 -1.82
N THR A 78 1.73 -4.35 -0.94
CA THR A 78 1.14 -4.29 0.39
C THR A 78 0.14 -3.15 0.39
N VAL A 79 -1.10 -3.46 0.74
CA VAL A 79 -2.17 -2.48 0.81
C VAL A 79 -2.55 -2.33 2.27
N VAL A 80 -2.41 -1.11 2.78
CA VAL A 80 -2.75 -0.81 4.17
C VAL A 80 -3.86 0.21 4.18
N GLU A 81 -4.93 -0.10 4.90
CA GLU A 81 -6.04 0.84 5.10
C GLU A 81 -6.04 1.22 6.57
N SER A 82 -6.02 2.51 6.85
CA SER A 82 -5.90 2.99 8.21
C SER A 82 -7.13 3.78 8.64
N ASP A 83 -7.38 3.81 9.96
CA ASP A 83 -8.51 4.58 10.50
C ASP A 83 -8.27 6.08 10.41
N GLU A 84 -7.00 6.50 10.44
CA GLU A 84 -6.64 7.91 10.40
C GLU A 84 -5.94 8.23 9.11
N GLN A 85 -5.81 9.50 8.81
CA GLN A 85 -5.00 9.91 7.68
C GLN A 85 -3.56 9.52 7.92
N ILE A 86 -2.90 9.06 6.86
CA ILE A 86 -1.51 8.65 6.93
C ILE A 86 -0.64 9.87 6.63
N PRO A 87 0.23 10.28 7.57
CA PRO A 87 1.11 11.41 7.30
C PRO A 87 2.08 11.11 6.17
N GLU A 88 2.33 12.09 5.34
CA GLU A 88 3.23 11.89 4.21
C GLU A 88 4.66 11.60 4.64
N GLU A 89 5.03 12.02 5.84
CA GLU A 89 6.36 11.74 6.36
C GLU A 89 6.61 10.24 6.47
N ILE A 90 5.56 9.46 6.67
CA ILE A 90 5.70 8.01 6.75
C ILE A 90 6.18 7.44 5.43
N LEU A 91 5.75 8.05 4.32
CA LEU A 91 6.14 7.56 3.00
C LEU A 91 7.64 7.62 2.82
N ALA A 92 8.26 8.70 3.29
CA ALA A 92 9.71 8.82 3.20
C ALA A 92 10.41 7.76 4.05
N GLU A 93 9.85 7.47 5.22
CA GLU A 93 10.44 6.44 6.07
C GLU A 93 10.33 5.06 5.46
N ILE A 94 9.19 4.75 4.88
CA ILE A 94 9.00 3.46 4.23
C ILE A 94 9.94 3.33 3.03
N GLN A 95 10.13 4.41 2.29
CA GLN A 95 10.97 4.40 1.10
C GLN A 95 12.44 4.13 1.43
N LYS A 96 12.85 4.28 2.68
CA LYS A 96 14.23 4.00 3.06
C LYS A 96 14.60 2.54 2.97
N ASN A 97 13.61 1.64 2.94
CA ASN A 97 13.91 0.23 2.76
C ASN A 97 14.25 -0.02 1.30
N GLU A 98 15.40 -0.66 1.06
CA GLU A 98 15.91 -0.83 -0.30
C GLU A 98 15.01 -1.72 -1.16
N HIS A 99 14.15 -2.52 -0.55
CA HIS A 99 13.25 -3.41 -1.29
C HIS A 99 11.93 -2.74 -1.65
N VAL A 100 11.68 -1.53 -1.16
CA VAL A 100 10.48 -0.79 -1.52
C VAL A 100 10.74 -0.06 -2.83
N GLN A 101 9.89 -0.30 -3.82
CA GLN A 101 10.08 0.26 -5.14
C GLN A 101 9.25 1.51 -5.36
N ASP A 102 7.96 1.43 -5.05
CA ASP A 102 7.05 2.56 -5.27
C ASP A 102 6.02 2.63 -4.16
N LEU A 103 5.48 3.82 -3.97
CA LEU A 103 4.45 4.08 -2.97
C LEU A 103 3.34 4.89 -3.60
N MET A 104 2.13 4.67 -3.11
CA MET A 104 0.99 5.47 -3.51
C MET A 104 0.08 5.63 -2.31
N LEU A 105 -0.35 6.86 -2.04
CA LEU A 105 -1.24 7.15 -0.94
C LEU A 105 -2.55 7.68 -1.50
N VAL A 106 -3.64 7.02 -1.15
CA VAL A 106 -4.98 7.46 -1.54
C VAL A 106 -5.69 7.88 -0.28
N GLN A 107 -6.02 9.16 -0.17
CA GLN A 107 -6.73 9.67 0.98
C GLN A 107 -8.08 10.22 0.53
N MET A 108 -9.11 9.84 1.25
CA MET A 108 -10.47 10.25 0.95
C MET A 108 -10.86 11.53 1.67
#